data_fb11f0e753e1eccd72f77b2d11d21b84
#
_entry.id   fb11f0e753e1eccd72f77b2d11d21b84
#
_cell.length_a   1.000
_cell.length_b   1.000
_cell.length_c   1.000
_cell.angle_alpha   90.00
_cell.angle_beta   90.00
_cell.angle_gamma   90.00
#
_symmetry.space_group_name_H-M   'P 1'
#
loop_
_entity.id
_entity.type
_entity.pdbx_description
1 polymer ?
#
loop_
_entity_poly.entity_id
_entity_poly.type
_entity_poly.pdbx_seq_one_letter_code
_entity_poly.pdbx_strand_id
1 'polypeptide(L)'
;MRYWLSTILMAMVSVFTLSSQELEWSVDMNAVFNNRESETALAPSSTNIFTRITPMIGVSMDRTRHRIMGGVTWYQPMNDHMHGYKVLPALYYRYEDRKKGYDFKFGMIPNELKVNTLNVGTRGNVSVPSFLFNDSISYVRPNINGFLIKVDKKHFWLHSWLDWRQLQTNNRREAFQVVGILGWKSSIRSDNIFDISAILSYNHLAKSKQHNDDQGVVDNAIFSPQIGFVHFFNKSYDSFIRLQAGALVSFDRDRSADNKWQVPIGFIGTVAGGWKWLRLTENIYAGQRQMPLYDKYASLLYQGDQFYHNKFYSRTDLVATIFQRDFVNLEARLTFHATDKSTSFWQQLAVRFYLDQNLWRNHKKGRKGTKGLPLQSQF
;
A
#
# COMPACT_ATOMS: atom_id res chain seq x y z
N MET A 1 -16.49 16.14 -35.17
CA MET A 1 -15.81 16.00 -33.84
C MET A 1 -16.17 17.12 -32.85
N ARG A 2 -16.25 18.39 -33.21
CA ARG A 2 -16.58 19.51 -32.30
C ARG A 2 -17.97 19.42 -31.64
N TYR A 3 -18.97 18.92 -32.32
CA TYR A 3 -20.36 18.84 -31.81
C TYR A 3 -20.57 17.70 -30.79
N TRP A 4 -19.81 16.60 -30.86
CA TRP A 4 -19.89 15.49 -29.91
C TRP A 4 -19.31 15.87 -28.55
N LEU A 5 -18.26 16.68 -28.52
CA LEU A 5 -17.69 17.17 -27.25
C LEU A 5 -18.66 18.12 -26.52
N SER A 6 -19.33 19.01 -27.26
CA SER A 6 -20.33 19.91 -26.66
C SER A 6 -21.57 19.16 -26.19
N THR A 7 -22.02 18.11 -26.91
CA THR A 7 -23.16 17.29 -26.50
C THR A 7 -22.82 16.44 -25.26
N ILE A 8 -21.61 15.89 -25.20
CA ILE A 8 -21.13 15.17 -24.01
C ILE A 8 -20.96 16.13 -22.82
N LEU A 9 -20.46 17.34 -23.06
CA LEU A 9 -20.33 18.37 -22.03
C LEU A 9 -21.69 18.85 -21.55
N MET A 10 -22.67 19.06 -22.43
CA MET A 10 -24.06 19.39 -22.08
C MET A 10 -24.76 18.22 -21.36
N ALA A 11 -24.56 16.99 -21.78
CA ALA A 11 -25.09 15.81 -21.09
C ALA A 11 -24.45 15.66 -19.70
N MET A 12 -23.16 15.92 -19.53
CA MET A 12 -22.55 16.00 -18.21
C MET A 12 -23.14 17.11 -17.36
N VAL A 13 -23.34 18.32 -17.92
CA VAL A 13 -23.91 19.47 -17.18
C VAL A 13 -25.37 19.21 -16.80
N SER A 14 -26.16 18.55 -17.62
CA SER A 14 -27.56 18.26 -17.32
C SER A 14 -27.74 17.16 -16.23
N VAL A 15 -26.75 16.28 -16.05
CA VAL A 15 -26.73 15.32 -14.91
C VAL A 15 -26.43 16.04 -13.59
N PHE A 16 -25.87 17.25 -13.61
CA PHE A 16 -25.53 18.03 -12.41
C PHE A 16 -26.70 18.78 -11.75
N THR A 17 -27.90 18.72 -12.29
CA THR A 17 -29.06 19.46 -11.73
C THR A 17 -29.91 18.64 -10.75
N LEU A 18 -29.52 17.42 -10.40
CA LEU A 18 -30.19 16.63 -9.37
C LEU A 18 -29.73 17.04 -7.96
N SER A 19 -30.67 17.42 -7.14
CA SER A 19 -30.58 18.14 -5.86
C SER A 19 -29.84 17.44 -4.69
N SER A 20 -28.95 16.46 -4.95
CA SER A 20 -28.20 15.74 -3.91
C SER A 20 -26.70 15.60 -4.18
N GLN A 21 -26.17 16.38 -5.13
CA GLN A 21 -24.75 16.31 -5.48
C GLN A 21 -23.95 17.25 -4.61
N GLU A 22 -22.83 16.78 -4.10
CA GLU A 22 -21.87 17.59 -3.35
C GLU A 22 -20.52 17.63 -4.08
N LEU A 23 -19.95 18.82 -4.19
CA LEU A 23 -18.58 19.00 -4.64
C LEU A 23 -17.63 18.46 -3.56
N GLU A 24 -16.72 17.58 -3.96
CA GLU A 24 -15.67 17.05 -3.10
C GLU A 24 -14.30 17.49 -3.59
N TRP A 25 -13.41 17.72 -2.65
CA TRP A 25 -12.00 17.97 -2.94
C TRP A 25 -11.12 17.40 -1.83
N SER A 26 -9.90 17.07 -2.18
CA SER A 26 -8.86 16.69 -1.22
C SER A 26 -7.47 17.04 -1.74
N VAL A 27 -6.55 17.23 -0.81
CA VAL A 27 -5.12 17.36 -1.09
C VAL A 27 -4.37 16.44 -0.13
N ASP A 28 -3.57 15.53 -0.68
CA ASP A 28 -2.66 14.68 0.08
C ASP A 28 -1.22 15.02 -0.34
N MET A 29 -0.41 15.51 0.59
CA MET A 29 0.99 15.84 0.38
C MET A 29 1.86 15.03 1.32
N ASN A 30 2.94 14.47 0.79
CA ASN A 30 3.96 13.78 1.56
C ASN A 30 5.33 14.33 1.17
N ALA A 31 6.10 14.76 2.17
CA ALA A 31 7.52 15.09 2.02
C ALA A 31 8.32 14.07 2.81
N VAL A 32 9.30 13.44 2.17
CA VAL A 32 10.06 12.33 2.74
C VAL A 32 11.55 12.58 2.53
N PHE A 33 12.30 12.49 3.62
CA PHE A 33 13.73 12.27 3.65
C PHE A 33 13.97 10.81 4.00
N ASN A 34 14.80 10.11 3.23
CA ASN A 34 15.14 8.71 3.46
C ASN A 34 16.62 8.50 3.15
N ASN A 35 17.40 8.26 4.18
CA ASN A 35 18.81 7.88 4.08
C ASN A 35 18.95 6.39 4.34
N ARG A 36 19.67 5.70 3.47
CA ARG A 36 19.93 4.27 3.52
C ARG A 36 21.43 4.04 3.53
N GLU A 37 21.89 3.32 4.53
CA GLU A 37 23.26 2.85 4.65
C GLU A 37 23.24 1.33 4.57
N SER A 38 23.94 0.75 3.60
CA SER A 38 23.82 -0.67 3.32
C SER A 38 25.14 -1.25 2.84
N GLU A 39 25.46 -2.43 3.32
CA GLU A 39 26.59 -3.24 2.93
C GLU A 39 26.26 -4.21 1.78
N THR A 40 25.02 -4.21 1.29
CA THR A 40 24.57 -5.17 0.28
C THR A 40 24.25 -4.50 -1.06
N ALA A 41 24.66 -5.16 -2.15
CA ALA A 41 24.30 -4.75 -3.52
C ALA A 41 22.78 -4.86 -3.79
N LEU A 42 22.05 -5.66 -3.02
CA LEU A 42 20.60 -5.80 -3.15
C LEU A 42 19.85 -4.50 -2.82
N ALA A 43 20.38 -3.70 -1.87
CA ALA A 43 19.81 -2.43 -1.48
C ALA A 43 20.94 -1.39 -1.30
N PRO A 44 21.48 -0.83 -2.37
CA PRO A 44 22.64 0.06 -2.30
C PRO A 44 22.34 1.29 -1.45
N SER A 45 23.41 1.82 -0.82
CA SER A 45 23.32 3.05 -0.03
C SER A 45 22.82 4.19 -0.90
N SER A 46 21.90 4.99 -0.39
CA SER A 46 21.31 6.10 -1.10
C SER A 46 20.61 7.08 -0.17
N THR A 47 20.67 8.37 -0.51
CA THR A 47 19.84 9.39 0.13
C THR A 47 18.78 9.87 -0.86
N ASN A 48 17.53 9.77 -0.47
CA ASN A 48 16.41 10.16 -1.29
C ASN A 48 15.56 11.20 -0.55
N ILE A 49 15.38 12.35 -1.17
CA ILE A 49 14.50 13.39 -0.69
C ILE A 49 13.47 13.67 -1.79
N PHE A 50 12.20 13.65 -1.45
CA PHE A 50 11.16 13.92 -2.43
C PHE A 50 9.88 14.44 -1.79
N THR A 51 9.08 15.10 -2.61
CA THR A 51 7.71 15.51 -2.29
C THR A 51 6.75 14.87 -3.26
N ARG A 52 5.61 14.41 -2.75
CA ARG A 52 4.48 13.93 -3.54
C ARG A 52 3.23 14.71 -3.15
N ILE A 53 2.52 15.25 -4.14
CA ILE A 53 1.27 15.98 -3.94
C ILE A 53 0.20 15.37 -4.82
N THR A 54 -0.98 15.13 -4.24
CA THR A 54 -2.15 14.56 -4.93
C THR A 54 -3.37 15.43 -4.67
N PRO A 55 -3.57 16.50 -5.45
CA PRO A 55 -4.82 17.26 -5.45
C PRO A 55 -5.89 16.48 -6.23
N MET A 56 -7.09 16.41 -5.66
CA MET A 56 -8.27 15.75 -6.22
C MET A 56 -9.49 16.65 -6.15
N ILE A 57 -10.33 16.58 -7.17
CA ILE A 57 -11.64 17.21 -7.20
C ILE A 57 -12.66 16.22 -7.77
N GLY A 58 -13.91 16.31 -7.35
CA GLY A 58 -14.94 15.41 -7.85
C GLY A 58 -16.33 15.75 -7.33
N VAL A 59 -17.21 14.84 -7.58
CA VAL A 59 -18.62 14.94 -7.15
C VAL A 59 -19.05 13.68 -6.42
N SER A 60 -19.88 13.86 -5.41
CA SER A 60 -20.55 12.75 -4.73
C SER A 60 -22.06 12.83 -4.87
N MET A 61 -22.70 11.68 -4.81
CA MET A 61 -24.16 11.48 -4.90
C MET A 61 -24.61 10.50 -3.82
N ASP A 62 -25.93 10.44 -3.59
CA ASP A 62 -26.57 9.55 -2.63
C ASP A 62 -25.88 9.60 -1.24
N ARG A 63 -25.88 10.77 -0.63
CA ARG A 63 -25.26 10.99 0.69
C ARG A 63 -23.81 10.55 0.75
N THR A 64 -23.06 10.86 -0.30
CA THR A 64 -21.63 10.55 -0.45
C THR A 64 -21.28 9.07 -0.65
N ARG A 65 -22.25 8.20 -0.96
CA ARG A 65 -21.95 6.80 -1.26
C ARG A 65 -21.25 6.62 -2.60
N HIS A 66 -21.70 7.35 -3.62
CA HIS A 66 -21.14 7.31 -4.96
C HIS A 66 -20.27 8.54 -5.19
N ARG A 67 -19.05 8.36 -5.68
CA ARG A 67 -18.11 9.43 -5.96
C ARG A 67 -17.39 9.19 -7.27
N ILE A 68 -17.21 10.27 -8.03
CA ILE A 68 -16.30 10.30 -9.17
C ILE A 68 -15.26 11.37 -8.83
N MET A 69 -13.99 10.96 -8.78
CA MET A 69 -12.88 11.83 -8.41
C MET A 69 -11.86 11.87 -9.53
N GLY A 70 -11.39 13.07 -9.85
CA GLY A 70 -10.32 13.30 -10.82
C GLY A 70 -9.21 14.15 -10.23
N GLY A 71 -7.98 13.96 -10.69
CA GLY A 71 -6.83 14.72 -10.23
C GLY A 71 -5.53 14.20 -10.78
N VAL A 72 -4.44 14.52 -10.11
CA VAL A 72 -3.10 14.10 -10.48
C VAL A 72 -2.29 13.78 -9.24
N THR A 73 -1.36 12.84 -9.34
CA THR A 73 -0.28 12.67 -8.38
C THR A 73 1.00 13.20 -8.98
N TRP A 74 1.55 14.24 -8.40
CA TRP A 74 2.85 14.77 -8.75
C TRP A 74 3.89 14.29 -7.74
N TYR A 75 4.90 13.58 -8.23
CA TYR A 75 6.08 13.16 -7.50
C TYR A 75 7.28 13.96 -7.98
N GLN A 76 7.96 14.65 -7.04
CA GLN A 76 9.12 15.47 -7.29
C GLN A 76 10.29 15.02 -6.41
N PRO A 77 11.33 14.37 -6.97
CA PRO A 77 12.57 14.16 -6.25
C PRO A 77 13.31 15.50 -6.08
N MET A 78 13.94 15.68 -4.93
CA MET A 78 14.80 16.81 -4.63
C MET A 78 16.25 16.36 -4.84
N ASN A 79 16.78 16.49 -6.04
CA ASN A 79 18.15 16.22 -6.41
C ASN A 79 18.75 17.39 -7.19
N ASP A 80 20.04 17.40 -7.41
CA ASP A 80 20.78 18.51 -8.05
C ASP A 80 20.24 18.90 -9.43
N HIS A 81 19.62 17.96 -10.12
CA HIS A 81 19.13 18.19 -11.49
C HIS A 81 17.61 18.30 -11.59
N MET A 82 16.87 18.13 -10.46
CA MET A 82 15.40 18.08 -10.42
C MET A 82 14.77 17.16 -11.49
N HIS A 83 15.56 16.23 -12.03
CA HIS A 83 15.11 15.26 -13.03
C HIS A 83 14.39 14.10 -12.36
N GLY A 84 13.53 13.42 -13.12
CA GLY A 84 12.80 12.24 -12.63
C GLY A 84 11.48 12.56 -11.95
N TYR A 85 10.94 13.79 -12.11
CA TYR A 85 9.56 14.06 -11.70
C TYR A 85 8.59 13.13 -12.46
N LYS A 86 7.49 12.79 -11.81
CA LYS A 86 6.43 11.97 -12.39
C LYS A 86 5.09 12.62 -12.14
N VAL A 87 4.28 12.69 -13.18
CA VAL A 87 2.88 13.11 -13.08
C VAL A 87 2.02 11.91 -13.49
N LEU A 88 1.24 11.41 -12.55
CA LEU A 88 0.35 10.27 -12.76
C LEU A 88 -1.09 10.76 -12.70
N PRO A 89 -1.91 10.51 -13.72
CA PRO A 89 -3.32 10.84 -13.66
C PRO A 89 -4.01 10.02 -12.58
N ALA A 90 -5.03 10.62 -11.98
CA ALA A 90 -5.94 9.96 -11.06
C ALA A 90 -7.37 10.21 -11.54
N LEU A 91 -8.10 9.15 -11.82
CA LEU A 91 -9.50 9.21 -12.19
C LEU A 91 -10.15 7.91 -11.77
N TYR A 92 -11.07 7.97 -10.81
CA TYR A 92 -11.72 6.77 -10.33
C TYR A 92 -13.17 7.03 -9.90
N TYR A 93 -13.95 5.98 -10.02
CA TYR A 93 -15.26 5.87 -9.38
C TYR A 93 -15.09 5.15 -8.04
N ARG A 94 -15.86 5.58 -7.01
CA ARG A 94 -15.93 4.95 -5.69
C ARG A 94 -17.37 4.74 -5.27
N TYR A 95 -17.68 3.54 -4.77
CA TYR A 95 -18.86 3.27 -3.98
C TYR A 95 -18.44 2.94 -2.55
N GLU A 96 -18.95 3.69 -1.56
CA GLU A 96 -18.64 3.49 -0.14
C GLU A 96 -19.94 3.38 0.67
N ASP A 97 -20.18 2.24 1.32
CA ASP A 97 -21.21 2.11 2.34
C ASP A 97 -20.55 1.81 3.70
N ARG A 98 -20.26 2.87 4.45
CA ARG A 98 -19.61 2.77 5.77
C ARG A 98 -20.42 1.99 6.78
N LYS A 99 -21.76 2.01 6.69
CA LYS A 99 -22.63 1.27 7.61
C LYS A 99 -22.55 -0.22 7.37
N LYS A 100 -22.51 -0.60 6.10
CA LYS A 100 -22.40 -1.99 5.68
C LYS A 100 -20.93 -2.46 5.58
N GLY A 101 -19.96 -1.56 5.67
CA GLY A 101 -18.52 -1.87 5.58
C GLY A 101 -18.09 -2.31 4.19
N TYR A 102 -18.52 -1.61 3.15
CA TYR A 102 -18.11 -1.83 1.76
C TYR A 102 -17.42 -0.58 1.21
N ASP A 103 -16.33 -0.76 0.49
CA ASP A 103 -15.63 0.27 -0.28
C ASP A 103 -15.12 -0.36 -1.59
N PHE A 104 -15.68 0.06 -2.71
CA PHE A 104 -15.29 -0.35 -4.05
C PHE A 104 -14.74 0.84 -4.80
N LYS A 105 -13.60 0.67 -5.47
CA LYS A 105 -13.03 1.69 -6.35
C LYS A 105 -12.64 1.06 -7.67
N PHE A 106 -12.81 1.82 -8.76
CA PHE A 106 -12.43 1.42 -10.10
C PHE A 106 -11.81 2.59 -10.84
N GLY A 107 -10.68 2.37 -11.49
CA GLY A 107 -9.94 3.35 -12.29
C GLY A 107 -8.49 3.52 -11.85
N MET A 108 -7.94 4.72 -11.99
CA MET A 108 -6.61 5.10 -11.54
C MET A 108 -6.72 5.68 -10.11
N ILE A 109 -6.51 4.84 -9.12
CA ILE A 109 -6.78 5.09 -7.71
C ILE A 109 -5.48 5.51 -7.02
N PRO A 110 -5.34 6.76 -6.57
CA PRO A 110 -4.10 7.24 -5.96
C PRO A 110 -3.98 6.85 -4.48
N ASN A 111 -2.74 6.76 -4.00
CA ASN A 111 -2.37 6.72 -2.57
C ASN A 111 -3.02 5.58 -1.75
N GLU A 112 -3.36 4.44 -2.37
CA GLU A 112 -4.02 3.34 -1.67
C GLU A 112 -3.05 2.39 -0.98
N LEU A 113 -1.91 2.10 -1.60
CA LEU A 113 -0.96 1.13 -1.06
C LEU A 113 -0.05 1.76 -0.01
N LYS A 114 -0.01 1.16 1.15
CA LYS A 114 0.91 1.53 2.24
C LYS A 114 1.61 0.28 2.74
N VAL A 115 2.92 0.23 2.60
CA VAL A 115 3.71 -0.87 3.14
C VAL A 115 3.75 -0.73 4.66
N ASN A 116 3.20 -1.71 5.33
CA ASN A 116 3.20 -1.82 6.78
C ASN A 116 3.33 -3.30 7.15
N THR A 117 4.09 -3.55 8.16
CA THR A 117 4.32 -4.89 8.67
C THR A 117 3.20 -5.39 9.58
N LEU A 118 2.35 -4.49 10.07
CA LEU A 118 1.22 -4.83 10.93
C LEU A 118 -0.08 -4.89 10.11
N ASN A 119 -0.45 -6.10 9.68
CA ASN A 119 -1.74 -6.33 9.05
C ASN A 119 -2.82 -6.54 10.12
N VAL A 120 -3.51 -5.48 10.47
CA VAL A 120 -4.78 -5.57 11.19
C VAL A 120 -5.81 -4.87 10.33
N GLY A 121 -6.88 -5.57 9.99
CA GLY A 121 -7.98 -5.03 9.17
C GLY A 121 -8.44 -3.67 9.66
N THR A 122 -7.98 -2.62 9.01
CA THR A 122 -8.23 -1.24 9.41
C THR A 122 -9.02 -0.52 8.34
N ARG A 123 -9.88 0.36 8.77
CA ARG A 123 -10.52 1.34 7.88
C ARG A 123 -9.46 2.34 7.43
N GLY A 124 -9.10 2.36 6.16
CA GLY A 124 -8.10 3.28 5.64
C GLY A 124 -7.44 2.76 4.39
N ASN A 125 -6.20 3.13 4.17
CA ASN A 125 -5.39 2.64 3.07
C ASN A 125 -5.13 1.14 3.22
N VAL A 126 -4.88 0.46 2.09
CA VAL A 126 -4.53 -0.97 2.12
C VAL A 126 -3.14 -1.11 2.72
N SER A 127 -3.07 -1.79 3.86
CA SER A 127 -1.78 -2.16 4.47
C SER A 127 -1.28 -3.45 3.84
N VAL A 128 -0.06 -3.43 3.34
CA VAL A 128 0.57 -4.57 2.66
C VAL A 128 1.89 -4.93 3.33
N PRO A 129 2.22 -6.22 3.50
CA PRO A 129 3.47 -6.63 4.08
C PRO A 129 4.66 -6.40 3.13
N SER A 130 5.85 -6.28 3.70
CA SER A 130 7.07 -6.00 2.96
C SER A 130 7.49 -7.12 2.01
N PHE A 131 7.06 -8.35 2.21
CA PHE A 131 7.31 -9.42 1.25
C PHE A 131 6.49 -9.31 -0.05
N LEU A 132 5.38 -8.55 -0.05
CA LEU A 132 4.62 -8.22 -1.26
C LEU A 132 5.09 -6.94 -1.93
N PHE A 133 5.41 -5.91 -1.15
CA PHE A 133 5.82 -4.60 -1.63
C PHE A 133 6.92 -4.02 -0.77
N ASN A 134 7.98 -3.54 -1.39
CA ASN A 134 9.02 -2.79 -0.69
C ASN A 134 8.54 -1.38 -0.32
N ASP A 135 9.22 -0.74 0.63
CA ASP A 135 8.85 0.58 1.14
C ASP A 135 8.76 1.68 0.07
N SER A 136 9.53 1.58 -1.00
CA SER A 136 9.53 2.57 -2.08
C SER A 136 8.15 2.67 -2.77
N ILE A 137 7.37 1.60 -2.80
CA ILE A 137 6.02 1.59 -3.37
C ILE A 137 5.11 2.60 -2.66
N SER A 138 5.15 2.65 -1.32
CA SER A 138 4.34 3.60 -0.53
C SER A 138 4.59 5.07 -0.89
N TYR A 139 5.74 5.37 -1.44
CA TYR A 139 6.18 6.73 -1.73
C TYR A 139 6.15 7.07 -3.22
N VAL A 140 6.71 6.18 -4.04
CA VAL A 140 6.91 6.46 -5.47
C VAL A 140 5.70 6.06 -6.31
N ARG A 141 5.01 4.96 -5.95
CA ARG A 141 3.90 4.41 -6.73
C ARG A 141 2.84 3.74 -5.86
N PRO A 142 2.20 4.42 -4.93
CA PRO A 142 1.17 3.83 -4.07
C PRO A 142 -0.20 3.74 -4.75
N ASN A 143 -0.26 3.88 -6.08
CA ASN A 143 -1.50 3.89 -6.86
C ASN A 143 -1.86 2.48 -7.30
N ILE A 144 -3.16 2.23 -7.44
CA ILE A 144 -3.73 1.03 -8.05
C ILE A 144 -4.38 1.44 -9.36
N ASN A 145 -3.99 0.80 -10.47
CA ASN A 145 -4.62 1.00 -11.78
C ASN A 145 -5.50 -0.20 -12.08
N GLY A 146 -6.78 -0.10 -11.80
CA GLY A 146 -7.71 -1.20 -11.96
C GLY A 146 -8.87 -1.12 -11.00
N PHE A 147 -9.01 -2.08 -10.10
CA PHE A 147 -10.08 -2.03 -9.11
C PHE A 147 -9.58 -2.45 -7.71
N LEU A 148 -10.27 -1.93 -6.71
CA LEU A 148 -10.04 -2.19 -5.30
C LEU A 148 -11.37 -2.50 -4.63
N ILE A 149 -11.41 -3.56 -3.86
CA ILE A 149 -12.54 -4.01 -3.07
C ILE A 149 -12.10 -4.09 -1.60
N LYS A 150 -12.82 -3.41 -0.72
CA LYS A 150 -12.67 -3.58 0.73
C LYS A 150 -14.00 -3.97 1.33
N VAL A 151 -13.98 -4.99 2.15
CA VAL A 151 -15.11 -5.45 2.95
C VAL A 151 -14.66 -5.52 4.40
N ASP A 152 -15.20 -4.64 5.25
CA ASP A 152 -14.87 -4.57 6.67
C ASP A 152 -16.13 -4.86 7.49
N LYS A 153 -16.22 -6.06 8.05
CA LYS A 153 -17.27 -6.50 8.95
C LYS A 153 -16.75 -6.59 10.40
N LYS A 154 -17.65 -6.86 11.32
CA LYS A 154 -17.32 -6.99 12.73
C LYS A 154 -16.19 -8.00 13.00
N HIS A 155 -16.27 -9.16 12.35
CA HIS A 155 -15.33 -10.26 12.56
C HIS A 155 -14.54 -10.64 11.30
N PHE A 156 -14.98 -10.24 10.13
CA PHE A 156 -14.38 -10.59 8.84
C PHE A 156 -13.94 -9.32 8.10
N TRP A 157 -12.82 -9.40 7.42
CA TRP A 157 -12.34 -8.37 6.52
C TRP A 157 -11.71 -8.98 5.26
N LEU A 158 -11.85 -8.27 4.15
CA LEU A 158 -11.26 -8.61 2.86
C LEU A 158 -10.82 -7.31 2.18
N HIS A 159 -9.56 -7.24 1.79
CA HIS A 159 -9.03 -6.21 0.90
C HIS A 159 -8.47 -6.92 -0.32
N SER A 160 -8.98 -6.64 -1.50
CA SER A 160 -8.53 -7.24 -2.74
C SER A 160 -8.43 -6.20 -3.82
N TRP A 161 -7.40 -6.31 -4.66
CA TRP A 161 -7.23 -5.42 -5.80
C TRP A 161 -6.58 -6.14 -6.97
N LEU A 162 -6.84 -5.57 -8.16
CA LEU A 162 -6.10 -5.82 -9.36
C LEU A 162 -5.40 -4.52 -9.75
N ASP A 163 -4.09 -4.60 -9.97
CA ASP A 163 -3.28 -3.49 -10.47
C ASP A 163 -2.66 -3.85 -11.82
N TRP A 164 -3.06 -3.16 -12.88
CA TRP A 164 -2.37 -3.18 -14.17
C TRP A 164 -1.13 -2.30 -14.08
N ARG A 165 -0.01 -2.92 -13.78
CA ARG A 165 1.26 -2.22 -13.59
C ARG A 165 1.83 -1.70 -14.90
N GLN A 166 1.61 -2.44 -15.98
CA GLN A 166 2.12 -2.12 -17.30
C GLN A 166 1.24 -2.72 -18.39
N LEU A 167 0.81 -1.89 -19.33
CA LEU A 167 0.12 -2.34 -20.54
C LEU A 167 1.13 -2.83 -21.58
N GLN A 168 0.72 -3.81 -22.36
CA GLN A 168 1.54 -4.35 -23.44
C GLN A 168 1.69 -3.35 -24.58
N THR A 169 2.93 -3.13 -25.00
CA THR A 169 3.30 -2.38 -26.20
C THR A 169 4.33 -3.19 -27.00
N ASN A 170 4.81 -2.64 -28.12
CA ASN A 170 5.86 -3.31 -28.89
C ASN A 170 7.16 -3.50 -28.07
N ASN A 171 7.46 -2.59 -27.14
CA ASN A 171 8.71 -2.59 -26.36
C ASN A 171 8.48 -2.89 -24.86
N ARG A 172 7.25 -3.20 -24.46
CA ARG A 172 6.91 -3.47 -23.05
C ARG A 172 6.02 -4.70 -22.96
N ARG A 173 6.32 -5.56 -22.01
CA ARG A 173 5.49 -6.71 -21.65
C ARG A 173 4.31 -6.24 -20.82
N GLU A 174 3.16 -6.86 -20.94
CA GLU A 174 2.07 -6.66 -20.00
C GLU A 174 2.47 -7.22 -18.63
N ALA A 175 2.16 -6.46 -17.58
CA ALA A 175 2.34 -6.89 -16.20
C ALA A 175 1.13 -6.49 -15.37
N PHE A 176 0.52 -7.43 -14.69
CA PHE A 176 -0.53 -7.14 -13.72
C PHE A 176 -0.33 -7.95 -12.44
N GLN A 177 -0.96 -7.46 -11.38
CA GLN A 177 -0.96 -8.10 -10.08
C GLN A 177 -2.37 -8.17 -9.54
N VAL A 178 -2.74 -9.33 -9.00
CA VAL A 178 -3.95 -9.52 -8.19
C VAL A 178 -3.52 -9.82 -6.77
N VAL A 179 -4.11 -9.15 -5.79
CA VAL A 179 -3.84 -9.41 -4.37
C VAL A 179 -5.16 -9.53 -3.61
N GLY A 180 -5.21 -10.47 -2.69
CA GLY A 180 -6.27 -10.64 -1.70
C GLY A 180 -5.66 -10.77 -0.31
N ILE A 181 -6.10 -9.93 0.60
CA ILE A 181 -5.77 -10.00 2.03
C ILE A 181 -7.08 -10.17 2.76
N LEU A 182 -7.25 -11.30 3.43
CA LEU A 182 -8.49 -11.61 4.12
C LEU A 182 -8.19 -12.13 5.52
N GLY A 183 -9.17 -12.00 6.40
CA GLY A 183 -9.01 -12.51 7.75
C GLY A 183 -10.28 -12.45 8.59
N TRP A 184 -10.17 -13.12 9.72
CA TRP A 184 -11.17 -13.15 10.76
C TRP A 184 -10.54 -12.73 12.09
N LYS A 185 -11.29 -12.01 12.92
CA LYS A 185 -10.89 -11.57 14.25
C LYS A 185 -11.96 -11.87 15.30
N SER A 186 -11.53 -12.28 16.47
CA SER A 186 -12.42 -12.73 17.57
C SER A 186 -13.32 -11.63 18.11
N SER A 187 -12.80 -10.41 18.24
CA SER A 187 -13.54 -9.26 18.79
C SER A 187 -12.93 -7.95 18.28
N ILE A 188 -13.72 -6.87 18.32
CA ILE A 188 -13.28 -5.50 18.05
C ILE A 188 -13.36 -4.59 19.28
N ARG A 189 -13.82 -5.10 20.40
CA ARG A 189 -14.04 -4.34 21.66
C ARG A 189 -13.38 -4.99 22.87
N SER A 190 -12.59 -6.01 22.68
CA SER A 190 -11.83 -6.66 23.75
C SER A 190 -10.42 -6.12 23.78
N ASP A 191 -9.82 -6.07 24.95
CA ASP A 191 -8.39 -5.78 25.10
C ASP A 191 -7.52 -6.87 24.48
N ASN A 192 -8.10 -8.08 24.29
CA ASN A 192 -7.46 -9.22 23.64
C ASN A 192 -8.17 -9.54 22.32
N ILE A 193 -7.43 -9.51 21.21
CA ILE A 193 -7.95 -9.86 19.89
C ILE A 193 -7.09 -10.97 19.29
N PHE A 194 -7.72 -12.10 18.96
CA PHE A 194 -7.13 -13.14 18.13
C PHE A 194 -7.56 -12.92 16.68
N ASP A 195 -6.63 -13.11 15.76
CA ASP A 195 -6.92 -13.03 14.32
C ASP A 195 -6.29 -14.19 13.56
N ILE A 196 -6.95 -14.60 12.49
CA ILE A 196 -6.44 -15.53 11.49
C ILE A 196 -6.55 -14.80 10.17
N SER A 197 -5.50 -14.79 9.38
CA SER A 197 -5.48 -14.11 8.10
C SER A 197 -4.75 -14.93 7.04
N ALA A 198 -5.04 -14.62 5.79
CA ALA A 198 -4.30 -15.15 4.65
C ALA A 198 -4.05 -14.04 3.64
N ILE A 199 -2.88 -14.08 3.04
CA ILE A 199 -2.47 -13.19 1.96
C ILE A 199 -2.27 -14.05 0.73
N LEU A 200 -2.92 -13.65 -0.36
CA LEU A 200 -2.85 -14.25 -1.67
C LEU A 200 -2.37 -13.18 -2.64
N SER A 201 -1.40 -13.50 -3.46
CA SER A 201 -0.95 -12.61 -4.53
C SER A 201 -0.66 -13.42 -5.79
N TYR A 202 -0.96 -12.85 -6.94
CA TYR A 202 -0.59 -13.39 -8.23
C TYR A 202 -0.04 -12.28 -9.11
N ASN A 203 1.20 -12.44 -9.54
CA ASN A 203 1.89 -11.56 -10.46
C ASN A 203 2.05 -12.27 -11.80
N HIS A 204 1.64 -11.62 -12.86
CA HIS A 204 1.73 -12.12 -14.22
C HIS A 204 2.57 -11.17 -15.06
N LEU A 205 3.52 -11.75 -15.78
CA LEU A 205 4.31 -11.08 -16.79
C LEU A 205 4.11 -11.77 -18.13
N ALA A 206 3.41 -11.11 -19.04
CA ALA A 206 3.06 -11.68 -20.34
C ALA A 206 4.29 -11.91 -21.23
N LYS A 207 4.15 -12.71 -22.27
CA LYS A 207 5.16 -12.91 -23.31
C LYS A 207 5.47 -11.58 -24.01
N SER A 208 6.73 -11.35 -24.39
CA SER A 208 7.10 -10.22 -25.24
C SER A 208 6.44 -10.31 -26.61
N LYS A 209 6.06 -9.18 -27.20
CA LYS A 209 5.61 -9.13 -28.60
C LYS A 209 6.77 -9.25 -29.59
N GLN A 210 7.96 -8.83 -29.21
CA GLN A 210 9.17 -9.06 -30.00
C GLN A 210 9.55 -10.54 -29.86
N HIS A 211 9.82 -11.19 -30.98
CA HIS A 211 10.13 -12.64 -31.06
C HIS A 211 11.47 -13.02 -30.44
N ASN A 212 11.66 -12.70 -29.15
CA ASN A 212 12.75 -13.26 -28.36
C ASN A 212 12.21 -14.46 -27.59
N ASP A 213 12.60 -15.64 -27.99
CA ASP A 213 12.17 -16.93 -27.40
C ASP A 213 12.47 -17.02 -25.88
N ASP A 214 13.45 -16.25 -25.40
CA ASP A 214 13.85 -16.16 -23.99
C ASP A 214 12.89 -15.37 -23.11
N GLN A 215 11.85 -14.73 -23.66
CA GLN A 215 10.91 -13.87 -22.95
C GLN A 215 9.47 -14.43 -22.96
N GLY A 216 9.32 -15.64 -22.47
CA GLY A 216 8.00 -16.28 -22.29
C GLY A 216 7.19 -15.69 -21.14
N VAL A 217 6.03 -16.30 -20.92
CA VAL A 217 5.16 -15.95 -19.80
C VAL A 217 5.82 -16.36 -18.48
N VAL A 218 5.77 -15.49 -17.50
CA VAL A 218 6.28 -15.74 -16.14
C VAL A 218 5.18 -15.50 -15.12
N ASP A 219 5.05 -16.42 -14.19
CA ASP A 219 4.07 -16.38 -13.12
C ASP A 219 4.79 -16.38 -11.77
N ASN A 220 4.29 -15.58 -10.83
CA ASN A 220 4.63 -15.67 -9.42
C ASN A 220 3.34 -15.58 -8.61
N ALA A 221 3.09 -16.56 -7.74
CA ALA A 221 2.00 -16.51 -6.79
C ALA A 221 2.54 -16.62 -5.37
N ILE A 222 1.90 -15.94 -4.42
CA ILE A 222 2.26 -15.98 -3.00
C ILE A 222 1.03 -16.41 -2.21
N PHE A 223 1.24 -17.32 -1.27
CA PHE A 223 0.29 -17.69 -0.24
C PHE A 223 0.94 -17.57 1.14
N SER A 224 0.33 -16.77 2.01
CA SER A 224 0.85 -16.56 3.37
C SER A 224 -0.28 -16.61 4.40
N PRO A 225 -0.54 -17.79 4.99
CA PRO A 225 -1.45 -17.97 6.11
C PRO A 225 -0.78 -17.50 7.40
N GLN A 226 -1.53 -16.80 8.27
CA GLN A 226 -1.01 -16.21 9.49
C GLN A 226 -2.04 -16.30 10.62
N ILE A 227 -1.55 -16.44 11.85
CA ILE A 227 -2.31 -16.31 13.08
C ILE A 227 -1.73 -15.16 13.88
N GLY A 228 -2.56 -14.42 14.56
CA GLY A 228 -2.17 -13.24 15.31
C GLY A 228 -2.90 -13.10 16.64
N PHE A 229 -2.24 -12.41 17.53
CA PHE A 229 -2.78 -12.00 18.82
C PHE A 229 -2.33 -10.56 19.10
N VAL A 230 -3.25 -9.73 19.58
CA VAL A 230 -2.94 -8.39 20.09
C VAL A 230 -3.59 -8.21 21.46
N HIS A 231 -2.82 -7.64 22.38
CA HIS A 231 -3.28 -7.18 23.68
C HIS A 231 -3.13 -5.67 23.80
N PHE A 232 -4.19 -4.97 24.18
CA PHE A 232 -4.17 -3.54 24.46
C PHE A 232 -4.14 -3.29 25.95
N PHE A 233 -3.20 -2.47 26.40
CA PHE A 233 -3.03 -2.13 27.81
C PHE A 233 -3.93 -0.99 28.27
N ASN A 234 -4.57 -0.30 27.34
CA ASN A 234 -5.43 0.84 27.64
C ASN A 234 -6.61 0.98 26.66
N LYS A 235 -7.62 1.72 27.09
CA LYS A 235 -8.85 1.98 26.30
C LYS A 235 -8.64 2.94 25.11
N SER A 236 -7.51 3.64 25.04
CA SER A 236 -7.14 4.46 23.88
C SER A 236 -6.53 3.66 22.74
N TYR A 237 -6.20 2.38 23.00
CA TYR A 237 -5.60 1.46 22.04
C TYR A 237 -4.25 1.96 21.45
N ASP A 238 -3.58 2.85 22.16
CA ASP A 238 -2.27 3.39 21.78
C ASP A 238 -1.09 2.70 22.50
N SER A 239 -1.41 1.80 23.44
CA SER A 239 -0.45 0.96 24.14
C SER A 239 -0.84 -0.50 23.95
N PHE A 240 0.01 -1.27 23.26
CA PHE A 240 -0.30 -2.63 22.87
C PHE A 240 0.95 -3.49 22.71
N ILE A 241 0.75 -4.80 22.73
CA ILE A 241 1.67 -5.81 22.20
C ILE A 241 0.95 -6.65 21.16
N ARG A 242 1.62 -6.96 20.05
CA ARG A 242 1.13 -7.84 19.00
C ARG A 242 2.14 -8.94 18.72
N LEU A 243 1.63 -10.16 18.60
CA LEU A 243 2.37 -11.34 18.13
C LEU A 243 1.67 -11.87 16.88
N GLN A 244 2.44 -12.21 15.87
CA GLN A 244 1.90 -12.84 14.65
C GLN A 244 2.91 -13.86 14.14
N ALA A 245 2.41 -14.99 13.67
CA ALA A 245 3.23 -16.05 13.08
C ALA A 245 2.51 -16.66 11.88
N GLY A 246 3.30 -17.16 10.91
CA GLY A 246 2.74 -17.74 9.72
C GLY A 246 3.77 -18.37 8.81
N ALA A 247 3.33 -18.76 7.63
CA ALA A 247 4.17 -19.24 6.55
C ALA A 247 4.17 -18.28 5.38
N LEU A 248 5.28 -18.28 4.64
CA LEU A 248 5.41 -17.60 3.35
C LEU A 248 5.77 -18.68 2.33
N VAL A 249 4.87 -18.89 1.37
CA VAL A 249 5.04 -19.85 0.27
C VAL A 249 4.92 -19.07 -1.02
N SER A 250 5.91 -19.13 -1.89
CA SER A 250 5.76 -18.63 -3.24
C SER A 250 5.75 -19.77 -4.27
N PHE A 251 5.14 -19.51 -5.41
CA PHE A 251 5.05 -20.41 -6.55
C PHE A 251 5.54 -19.64 -7.77
N ASP A 252 6.69 -19.98 -8.25
CA ASP A 252 7.38 -19.25 -9.32
C ASP A 252 7.57 -20.15 -10.53
N ARG A 253 7.27 -19.64 -11.73
CA ARG A 253 7.41 -20.39 -12.96
C ARG A 253 7.77 -19.49 -14.13
N ASP A 254 8.84 -19.85 -14.83
CA ASP A 254 9.18 -19.29 -16.14
C ASP A 254 8.80 -20.32 -17.22
N ARG A 255 7.78 -19.99 -18.01
CA ARG A 255 7.25 -20.91 -19.04
C ARG A 255 8.16 -20.99 -20.27
N SER A 256 9.11 -20.06 -20.44
CA SER A 256 10.11 -20.11 -21.52
C SER A 256 11.37 -20.90 -21.17
N ALA A 257 11.57 -21.18 -19.88
CA ALA A 257 12.68 -22.01 -19.42
C ALA A 257 12.25 -23.49 -19.32
N ASP A 258 12.35 -24.06 -18.15
CA ASP A 258 11.97 -25.48 -17.93
C ASP A 258 10.49 -25.70 -17.62
N ASN A 259 9.71 -24.61 -17.52
CA ASN A 259 8.27 -24.60 -17.19
C ASN A 259 7.91 -25.30 -15.87
N LYS A 260 8.88 -25.50 -14.98
CA LYS A 260 8.68 -26.13 -13.68
C LYS A 260 8.35 -25.08 -12.61
N TRP A 261 7.53 -25.49 -11.65
CA TRP A 261 7.27 -24.70 -10.49
C TRP A 261 8.43 -24.79 -9.49
N GLN A 262 8.93 -23.65 -9.06
CA GLN A 262 9.80 -23.50 -7.91
C GLN A 262 8.93 -23.02 -6.74
N VAL A 263 8.98 -23.74 -5.61
CA VAL A 263 8.07 -23.49 -4.47
C VAL A 263 8.88 -23.30 -3.19
N PRO A 264 9.55 -22.16 -3.02
CA PRO A 264 10.24 -21.85 -1.76
C PRO A 264 9.25 -21.59 -0.62
N ILE A 265 9.56 -22.17 0.55
CA ILE A 265 8.76 -22.09 1.77
C ILE A 265 9.62 -21.54 2.90
N GLY A 266 9.01 -20.70 3.72
CA GLY A 266 9.63 -20.19 4.95
C GLY A 266 8.62 -19.82 6.02
N PHE A 267 9.13 -19.63 7.21
CA PHE A 267 8.41 -19.11 8.37
C PHE A 267 8.48 -17.59 8.36
N ILE A 268 7.39 -16.93 8.74
CA ILE A 268 7.35 -15.49 9.04
C ILE A 268 6.81 -15.26 10.45
N GLY A 269 7.41 -14.31 11.14
CA GLY A 269 6.99 -13.89 12.47
C GLY A 269 7.02 -12.39 12.62
N THR A 270 6.11 -11.83 13.39
CA THR A 270 6.09 -10.41 13.77
C THR A 270 5.85 -10.27 15.25
N VAL A 271 6.70 -9.47 15.89
CA VAL A 271 6.49 -8.98 17.26
C VAL A 271 6.43 -7.46 17.19
N ALA A 272 5.37 -6.86 17.72
CA ALA A 272 5.26 -5.42 17.75
C ALA A 272 4.76 -4.93 19.10
N GLY A 273 5.27 -3.77 19.51
CA GLY A 273 4.80 -3.03 20.67
C GLY A 273 4.58 -1.57 20.35
N GLY A 274 3.54 -0.99 20.93
CA GLY A 274 3.25 0.43 20.83
C GLY A 274 3.07 1.04 22.20
N TRP A 275 3.55 2.27 22.37
CA TRP A 275 3.32 3.05 23.57
C TRP A 275 3.19 4.53 23.18
N LYS A 276 1.95 5.02 23.19
CA LYS A 276 1.61 6.39 22.83
C LYS A 276 2.16 6.80 21.44
N TRP A 277 3.25 7.55 21.42
CA TRP A 277 3.88 8.09 20.22
C TRP A 277 4.98 7.21 19.63
N LEU A 278 5.36 6.12 20.34
CA LEU A 278 6.47 5.23 19.96
C LEU A 278 5.93 3.85 19.57
N ARG A 279 6.47 3.25 18.52
CA ARG A 279 6.18 1.89 18.09
C ARG A 279 7.45 1.18 17.67
N LEU A 280 7.63 -0.03 18.16
CA LEU A 280 8.67 -0.97 17.76
C LEU A 280 8.02 -2.16 17.08
N THR A 281 8.58 -2.58 15.93
CA THR A 281 8.13 -3.77 15.21
C THR A 281 9.34 -4.56 14.77
N GLU A 282 9.33 -5.85 15.07
CA GLU A 282 10.31 -6.83 14.61
C GLU A 282 9.61 -7.83 13.69
N ASN A 283 10.14 -8.01 12.48
CA ASN A 283 9.68 -9.00 11.51
C ASN A 283 10.82 -9.96 11.21
N ILE A 284 10.53 -11.24 11.26
CA ILE A 284 11.52 -12.30 11.05
C ILE A 284 11.03 -13.18 9.89
N TYR A 285 11.94 -13.53 9.03
CA TYR A 285 11.79 -14.54 8.01
C TYR A 285 12.90 -15.59 8.17
N ALA A 286 12.55 -16.86 8.09
CA ALA A 286 13.51 -17.96 8.08
C ALA A 286 13.00 -19.08 7.16
N GLY A 287 13.81 -19.50 6.16
CA GLY A 287 13.39 -20.53 5.23
C GLY A 287 14.23 -20.62 3.97
N GLN A 288 13.61 -21.07 2.90
CA GLN A 288 14.22 -21.10 1.59
C GLN A 288 14.22 -19.70 0.98
N ARG A 289 15.21 -19.39 0.13
CA ARG A 289 15.27 -18.09 -0.57
C ARG A 289 14.01 -17.87 -1.39
N GLN A 290 13.28 -16.81 -1.07
CA GLN A 290 12.13 -16.36 -1.87
C GLN A 290 12.61 -15.70 -3.17
N MET A 291 11.71 -15.47 -4.12
CA MET A 291 12.00 -14.80 -5.39
C MET A 291 13.08 -15.49 -6.24
N PRO A 292 12.94 -16.80 -6.55
CA PRO A 292 13.99 -17.57 -7.23
C PRO A 292 14.34 -17.05 -8.63
N LEU A 293 13.45 -16.30 -9.28
CA LEU A 293 13.65 -15.70 -10.60
C LEU A 293 14.09 -14.22 -10.54
N TYR A 294 14.52 -13.74 -9.35
CA TYR A 294 14.84 -12.32 -9.13
C TYR A 294 15.99 -11.84 -10.02
N ASP A 295 17.05 -12.63 -10.18
CA ASP A 295 18.21 -12.28 -10.99
C ASP A 295 17.87 -12.00 -12.47
N LYS A 296 16.81 -12.67 -12.98
CA LYS A 296 16.35 -12.53 -14.37
C LYS A 296 15.29 -11.41 -14.55
N TYR A 297 14.37 -11.27 -13.60
CA TYR A 297 13.20 -10.41 -13.77
C TYR A 297 13.12 -9.25 -12.79
N ALA A 298 13.87 -9.27 -11.71
CA ALA A 298 13.94 -8.22 -10.69
C ALA A 298 12.56 -7.61 -10.33
N SER A 299 12.47 -6.30 -10.26
CA SER A 299 11.23 -5.57 -9.95
C SER A 299 10.16 -5.62 -11.04
N LEU A 300 10.46 -6.15 -12.20
CA LEU A 300 9.45 -6.36 -13.24
C LEU A 300 8.44 -7.44 -12.82
N LEU A 301 8.90 -8.47 -12.14
CA LEU A 301 8.06 -9.55 -11.59
C LEU A 301 7.79 -9.32 -10.10
N TYR A 302 8.82 -9.06 -9.29
CA TYR A 302 8.75 -8.98 -7.84
C TYR A 302 8.71 -7.54 -7.35
N GLN A 303 7.75 -7.20 -6.51
CA GLN A 303 7.66 -5.88 -5.89
C GLN A 303 7.97 -5.88 -4.39
N GLY A 304 8.11 -7.08 -3.82
CA GLY A 304 8.49 -7.28 -2.43
C GLY A 304 9.89 -6.78 -2.10
N ASP A 305 10.17 -6.71 -0.82
CA ASP A 305 11.48 -6.37 -0.31
C ASP A 305 12.48 -7.48 -0.69
N GLN A 306 13.53 -7.09 -1.37
CA GLN A 306 14.54 -8.03 -1.91
C GLN A 306 15.35 -8.75 -0.83
N PHE A 307 15.30 -8.30 0.43
CA PHE A 307 15.93 -9.01 1.53
C PHE A 307 15.35 -10.42 1.77
N TYR A 308 14.10 -10.67 1.35
CA TYR A 308 13.51 -12.03 1.37
C TYR A 308 14.18 -13.01 0.41
N HIS A 309 15.07 -12.55 -0.46
CA HIS A 309 15.92 -13.42 -1.29
C HIS A 309 17.05 -14.11 -0.47
N ASN A 310 17.13 -13.89 0.83
CA ASN A 310 18.02 -14.58 1.77
C ASN A 310 17.29 -15.70 2.51
N LYS A 311 18.04 -16.62 3.13
CA LYS A 311 17.47 -17.69 3.94
C LYS A 311 16.97 -17.21 5.30
N PHE A 312 17.61 -16.16 5.81
CA PHE A 312 17.23 -15.46 7.03
C PHE A 312 17.14 -13.97 6.73
N TYR A 313 16.10 -13.35 7.26
CA TYR A 313 15.90 -11.91 7.21
C TYR A 313 15.20 -11.44 8.49
N SER A 314 15.73 -10.41 9.11
CA SER A 314 15.15 -9.70 10.23
C SER A 314 15.04 -8.22 9.87
N ARG A 315 13.89 -7.63 10.23
CA ARG A 315 13.62 -6.21 10.06
C ARG A 315 13.05 -5.63 11.34
N THR A 316 13.80 -4.71 11.94
CA THR A 316 13.39 -3.93 13.09
C THR A 316 13.00 -2.51 12.65
N ASP A 317 11.76 -2.10 12.87
CA ASP A 317 11.28 -0.74 12.66
C ASP A 317 11.01 -0.06 13.99
N LEU A 318 11.68 1.04 14.28
CA LEU A 318 11.36 1.96 15.36
C LEU A 318 10.73 3.22 14.77
N VAL A 319 9.47 3.47 15.09
CA VAL A 319 8.69 4.60 14.55
C VAL A 319 8.26 5.52 15.69
N ALA A 320 8.63 6.79 15.58
CA ALA A 320 8.23 7.85 16.50
C ALA A 320 7.30 8.84 15.80
N THR A 321 6.08 9.00 16.31
CA THR A 321 5.17 10.07 15.89
C THR A 321 5.54 11.33 16.66
N ILE A 322 6.33 12.22 16.04
CA ILE A 322 6.86 13.44 16.67
C ILE A 322 5.74 14.46 16.85
N PHE A 323 4.89 14.57 15.83
CA PHE A 323 3.81 15.53 15.81
C PHE A 323 2.61 14.98 15.05
N GLN A 324 1.42 15.12 15.64
CA GLN A 324 0.17 14.72 15.00
C GLN A 324 -0.92 15.75 15.31
N ARG A 325 -1.49 16.32 14.27
CA ARG A 325 -2.64 17.23 14.31
C ARG A 325 -3.64 16.84 13.25
N ASP A 326 -4.79 17.52 13.21
CA ASP A 326 -5.93 17.18 12.36
C ASP A 326 -5.57 16.89 10.90
N PHE A 327 -4.64 17.63 10.33
CA PHE A 327 -4.24 17.52 8.93
C PHE A 327 -2.73 17.39 8.70
N VAL A 328 -1.92 17.35 9.77
CA VAL A 328 -0.46 17.20 9.66
C VAL A 328 0.01 16.06 10.54
N ASN A 329 0.85 15.19 9.99
CA ASN A 329 1.56 14.13 10.71
C ASN A 329 3.06 14.20 10.39
N LEU A 330 3.90 14.16 11.41
CA LEU A 330 5.36 14.07 11.31
C LEU A 330 5.82 12.81 12.02
N GLU A 331 6.44 11.91 11.28
CA GLU A 331 7.00 10.65 11.79
C GLU A 331 8.49 10.55 11.49
N ALA A 332 9.25 10.08 12.46
CA ALA A 332 10.61 9.58 12.27
C ALA A 332 10.61 8.05 12.35
N ARG A 333 11.37 7.41 11.47
CA ARG A 333 11.54 5.96 11.45
C ARG A 333 13.01 5.61 11.35
N LEU A 334 13.43 4.67 12.17
CA LEU A 334 14.69 3.96 12.05
C LEU A 334 14.36 2.52 11.68
N THR A 335 14.96 2.02 10.61
CA THR A 335 14.77 0.64 10.16
C THR A 335 16.12 -0.05 10.09
N PHE A 336 16.24 -1.17 10.76
CA PHE A 336 17.41 -2.02 10.73
C PHE A 336 17.08 -3.33 10.02
N HIS A 337 17.84 -3.67 9.00
CA HIS A 337 17.73 -4.92 8.26
C HIS A 337 18.94 -5.79 8.55
N ALA A 338 18.72 -7.06 8.86
CA ALA A 338 19.77 -8.05 9.01
C ALA A 338 19.42 -9.29 8.18
N THR A 339 20.39 -9.83 7.48
CA THR A 339 20.30 -11.07 6.73
C THR A 339 21.39 -12.05 7.17
N ASP A 340 21.39 -13.26 6.62
CA ASP A 340 22.47 -14.21 6.77
C ASP A 340 23.81 -13.74 6.14
N LYS A 341 23.83 -12.59 5.44
CA LYS A 341 24.99 -12.11 4.69
C LYS A 341 25.38 -10.66 4.96
N SER A 342 24.46 -9.81 5.36
CA SER A 342 24.69 -8.36 5.42
C SER A 342 23.71 -7.66 6.34
N THR A 343 24.04 -6.44 6.71
CA THR A 343 23.19 -5.53 7.47
C THR A 343 22.91 -4.25 6.65
N SER A 344 21.84 -3.57 6.99
CA SER A 344 21.48 -2.28 6.40
C SER A 344 20.71 -1.45 7.42
N PHE A 345 21.00 -0.16 7.47
CA PHE A 345 20.36 0.79 8.38
C PHE A 345 19.73 1.94 7.60
N TRP A 346 18.45 2.21 7.85
CA TRP A 346 17.71 3.25 7.16
C TRP A 346 17.14 4.24 8.16
N GLN A 347 17.23 5.51 7.82
CA GLN A 347 16.73 6.64 8.59
C GLN A 347 15.70 7.38 7.73
N GLN A 348 14.51 7.60 8.25
CA GLN A 348 13.46 8.26 7.50
C GLN A 348 12.78 9.32 8.34
N LEU A 349 12.52 10.47 7.74
CA LEU A 349 11.64 11.51 8.27
C LEU A 349 10.54 11.75 7.23
N ALA A 350 9.29 11.64 7.66
CA ALA A 350 8.15 11.82 6.78
C ALA A 350 7.15 12.82 7.36
N VAL A 351 6.83 13.84 6.56
CA VAL A 351 5.75 14.78 6.84
C VAL A 351 4.61 14.46 5.89
N ARG A 352 3.43 14.23 6.44
CA ARG A 352 2.20 14.11 5.66
C ARG A 352 1.25 15.24 6.02
N PHE A 353 0.76 15.91 5.00
CA PHE A 353 -0.35 16.84 5.09
C PHE A 353 -1.54 16.25 4.30
N TYR A 354 -2.70 16.18 4.96
CA TYR A 354 -3.94 15.74 4.32
C TYR A 354 -5.08 16.67 4.70
N LEU A 355 -5.76 17.19 3.69
CA LEU A 355 -6.91 18.08 3.88
C LEU A 355 -8.01 17.70 2.87
N ASP A 356 -9.25 17.62 3.36
CA ASP A 356 -10.45 17.48 2.53
C ASP A 356 -11.56 18.42 3.00
N GLN A 357 -12.65 18.50 2.26
CA GLN A 357 -13.77 19.38 2.59
C GLN A 357 -14.38 19.10 3.97
N ASN A 358 -14.34 17.85 4.47
CA ASN A 358 -14.92 17.49 5.75
C ASN A 358 -14.06 17.96 6.92
N LEU A 359 -12.74 17.74 6.84
CA LEU A 359 -11.78 18.27 7.81
C LEU A 359 -11.83 19.79 7.84
N TRP A 360 -11.89 20.44 6.68
CA TRP A 360 -11.99 21.89 6.56
C TRP A 360 -13.28 22.45 7.19
N ARG A 361 -14.45 21.83 6.90
CA ARG A 361 -15.74 22.22 7.51
C ARG A 361 -15.75 22.02 9.02
N ASN A 362 -15.15 20.94 9.52
CA ASN A 362 -15.08 20.67 10.95
C ASN A 362 -14.15 21.67 11.67
N HIS A 363 -13.03 22.00 11.08
CA HIS A 363 -12.10 23.01 11.60
C HIS A 363 -12.76 24.39 11.70
N LYS A 364 -13.44 24.87 10.65
CA LYS A 364 -14.18 26.13 10.66
C LYS A 364 -15.28 26.20 11.73
N LYS A 365 -15.90 25.09 12.08
CA LYS A 365 -16.95 25.01 13.11
C LYS A 365 -16.40 24.93 14.54
N GLY A 366 -15.08 25.05 14.75
CA GLY A 366 -14.43 24.91 16.06
C GLY A 366 -14.63 23.52 16.70
N ARG A 367 -15.19 22.58 15.95
CA ARG A 367 -15.22 21.18 16.39
C ARG A 367 -13.79 20.69 16.38
N LYS A 368 -13.26 20.29 17.54
CA LYS A 368 -11.98 19.57 17.61
C LYS A 368 -12.07 18.44 16.60
N GLY A 369 -11.31 18.57 15.52
CA GLY A 369 -11.20 17.51 14.53
C GLY A 369 -10.92 16.21 15.27
N THR A 370 -11.48 15.13 14.83
CA THR A 370 -11.09 13.81 15.34
C THR A 370 -9.57 13.79 15.32
N LYS A 371 -8.94 13.77 16.52
CA LYS A 371 -7.48 13.72 16.71
C LYS A 371 -6.92 12.87 15.58
N GLY A 372 -6.08 13.50 14.74
CA GLY A 372 -5.68 13.04 13.42
C GLY A 372 -5.71 11.53 13.28
N LEU A 373 -6.12 11.00 12.14
CA LEU A 373 -6.44 9.59 11.89
C LEU A 373 -5.93 8.70 13.03
N PRO A 374 -6.78 8.24 13.93
CA PRO A 374 -6.31 7.62 15.16
C PRO A 374 -5.35 6.50 14.78
N LEU A 375 -4.35 6.22 15.61
CA LEU A 375 -3.46 5.05 15.46
C LEU A 375 -4.25 3.78 15.11
N GLN A 376 -5.53 3.71 15.53
CA GLN A 376 -6.51 2.70 15.13
C GLN A 376 -6.74 2.59 13.61
N SER A 377 -6.49 3.61 12.80
CA SER A 377 -6.58 3.53 11.34
C SER A 377 -5.30 2.94 10.71
N GLN A 378 -4.31 2.65 11.52
CA GLN A 378 -3.06 2.02 11.07
C GLN A 378 -2.96 0.54 11.49
N PHE A 379 -3.93 0.05 12.27
CA PHE A 379 -4.04 -1.35 12.70
C PHE A 379 -5.16 -2.09 12.00
#